data_0f64e8da1f4701d21b93e77731c451af
#
_entry.id   0f64e8da1f4701d21b93e77731c451af
#
_cell.length_a   1.000
_cell.length_b   1.000
_cell.length_c   1.000
_cell.angle_alpha   90.00
_cell.angle_beta   90.00
_cell.angle_gamma   90.00
#
_symmetry.space_group_name_H-M   'P 1'
#
loop_
_entity.id
_entity.type
_entity.pdbx_description
1 polymer ?
#
loop_
_entity_poly.entity_id
_entity_poly.type
_entity_poly.pdbx_seq_one_letter_code
_entity_poly.pdbx_strand_id
1 'polypeptide(L)'
;SLLVTSGLPTVAVRVPAHPVMQAVLQGLGRPVAAPSANPSGRISATTARHVVDGLGASVDAVLDAGPCEVGVESTILAPGADSLRLLREGGIPREAVEEIVGSVETDLTPGRIEAPGQMERHYAPGVPLIIGGAPRAGEVTVGFGQEHAAELTLSGKGNLKEAAACLFSVLHEADATARARGAPAIRVAEIPDIGLGRAINDRLRRAAVAEKGPDRSNE
;
A
#
# COMPACT_ATOMS: atom_id res chain seq x y z
N SER A 1 3.06 -14.48 -20.77
CA SER A 1 3.97 -15.35 -20.02
C SER A 1 3.40 -15.63 -18.64
N LEU A 2 3.43 -16.88 -18.21
CA LEU A 2 2.98 -17.30 -16.86
C LEU A 2 3.78 -16.62 -15.74
N LEU A 3 4.98 -16.16 -16.00
CA LEU A 3 5.77 -15.34 -15.07
C LEU A 3 5.09 -13.99 -14.77
N VAL A 4 4.52 -13.33 -15.79
CA VAL A 4 3.86 -12.03 -15.62
C VAL A 4 2.52 -12.16 -14.91
N THR A 5 1.83 -13.29 -15.11
CA THR A 5 0.50 -13.56 -14.52
C THR A 5 0.58 -14.34 -13.20
N SER A 6 1.76 -14.72 -12.72
CA SER A 6 1.94 -15.64 -11.58
C SER A 6 1.15 -16.94 -11.74
N GLY A 7 1.05 -17.44 -12.98
CA GLY A 7 0.31 -18.66 -13.33
C GLY A 7 -1.21 -18.46 -13.45
N LEU A 8 -1.72 -17.26 -13.24
CA LEU A 8 -3.15 -16.95 -13.36
C LEU A 8 -3.58 -16.82 -14.84
N PRO A 9 -4.87 -17.05 -15.16
CA PRO A 9 -5.42 -16.87 -16.51
C PRO A 9 -5.62 -15.37 -16.87
N THR A 10 -5.36 -14.46 -15.95
CA THR A 10 -5.54 -13.02 -16.11
C THR A 10 -4.23 -12.25 -15.86
N VAL A 11 -4.15 -11.04 -16.38
CA VAL A 11 -3.04 -10.11 -16.14
C VAL A 11 -3.59 -8.73 -15.77
N ALA A 12 -2.98 -8.09 -14.77
CA ALA A 12 -3.31 -6.71 -14.45
C ALA A 12 -2.62 -5.76 -15.43
N VAL A 13 -3.40 -4.94 -16.12
CA VAL A 13 -2.92 -3.93 -17.06
C VAL A 13 -3.20 -2.54 -16.48
N ARG A 14 -2.22 -1.64 -16.61
CA ARG A 14 -2.33 -0.24 -16.18
C ARG A 14 -1.83 0.68 -17.27
N VAL A 15 -2.56 1.78 -17.49
CA VAL A 15 -2.10 2.93 -18.28
C VAL A 15 -1.77 4.04 -17.27
N PRO A 16 -0.49 4.32 -17.02
CA PRO A 16 -0.11 5.33 -16.03
C PRO A 16 -0.42 6.74 -16.54
N ALA A 17 -0.93 7.61 -15.66
CA ALA A 17 -1.17 9.02 -15.95
C ALA A 17 0.12 9.86 -15.82
N HIS A 18 1.14 9.37 -15.14
CA HIS A 18 2.35 10.13 -14.84
C HIS A 18 3.17 10.42 -16.11
N PRO A 19 3.52 11.69 -16.40
CA PRO A 19 4.12 12.09 -17.67
C PRO A 19 5.48 11.44 -17.92
N VAL A 20 6.32 11.29 -16.88
CA VAL A 20 7.63 10.62 -17.01
C VAL A 20 7.46 9.17 -17.43
N MET A 21 6.51 8.43 -16.80
CA MET A 21 6.27 7.03 -17.17
C MET A 21 5.66 6.91 -18.57
N GLN A 22 4.81 7.85 -18.98
CA GLN A 22 4.30 7.91 -20.35
C GLN A 22 5.43 8.12 -21.37
N ALA A 23 6.37 9.03 -21.08
CA ALA A 23 7.53 9.26 -21.95
C ALA A 23 8.42 8.01 -22.07
N VAL A 24 8.64 7.30 -20.97
CA VAL A 24 9.38 6.02 -20.96
C VAL A 24 8.68 4.99 -21.85
N LEU A 25 7.36 4.82 -21.70
CA LEU A 25 6.58 3.86 -22.49
C LEU A 25 6.55 4.21 -23.97
N GLN A 26 6.40 5.50 -24.30
CA GLN A 26 6.44 5.98 -25.69
C GLN A 26 7.81 5.76 -26.31
N GLY A 27 8.90 6.10 -25.60
CA GLY A 27 10.26 5.89 -26.10
C GLY A 27 10.61 4.41 -26.28
N LEU A 28 10.09 3.54 -25.42
CA LEU A 28 10.32 2.09 -25.50
C LEU A 28 9.45 1.40 -26.57
N GLY A 29 8.25 1.92 -26.84
CA GLY A 29 7.31 1.38 -27.83
C GLY A 29 6.73 -0.01 -27.48
N ARG A 30 6.79 -0.44 -26.22
CA ARG A 30 6.28 -1.73 -25.76
C ARG A 30 5.89 -1.70 -24.28
N PRO A 31 5.06 -2.67 -23.80
CA PRO A 31 4.69 -2.79 -22.40
C PRO A 31 5.90 -3.05 -21.49
N VAL A 32 5.80 -2.58 -20.25
CA VAL A 32 6.80 -2.77 -19.19
C VAL A 32 6.16 -3.55 -18.05
N ALA A 33 6.84 -4.57 -17.54
CA ALA A 33 6.46 -5.21 -16.29
C ALA A 33 6.93 -4.31 -15.12
N ALA A 34 6.00 -3.93 -14.26
CA ALA A 34 6.25 -2.97 -13.19
C ALA A 34 5.74 -3.53 -11.84
N PRO A 35 6.54 -4.35 -11.13
CA PRO A 35 6.27 -4.70 -9.74
C PRO A 35 6.46 -3.49 -8.83
N SER A 36 6.10 -3.62 -7.54
CA SER A 36 6.43 -2.60 -6.54
C SER A 36 7.96 -2.53 -6.35
N ALA A 37 8.49 -1.31 -6.21
CA ALA A 37 9.92 -1.07 -6.09
C ALA A 37 10.37 -1.08 -4.61
N ASN A 38 10.09 -2.18 -3.91
CA ASN A 38 10.44 -2.41 -2.51
C ASN A 38 10.70 -3.90 -2.26
N PRO A 39 11.41 -4.29 -1.21
CA PRO A 39 11.51 -5.69 -0.80
C PRO A 39 10.13 -6.28 -0.52
N SER A 40 9.92 -7.56 -0.92
CA SER A 40 8.62 -8.23 -0.78
C SER A 40 8.09 -8.18 0.65
N GLY A 41 6.80 -7.86 0.81
CA GLY A 41 6.13 -7.76 2.09
C GLY A 41 6.43 -6.51 2.92
N ARG A 42 7.38 -5.68 2.52
CA ARG A 42 7.75 -4.44 3.22
C ARG A 42 6.90 -3.25 2.78
N ILE A 43 7.08 -2.11 3.47
CA ILE A 43 6.41 -0.84 3.17
C ILE A 43 6.68 -0.45 1.72
N SER A 44 5.64 -0.06 0.97
CA SER A 44 5.78 0.41 -0.42
C SER A 44 6.60 1.69 -0.50
N ALA A 45 7.41 1.82 -1.57
CA ALA A 45 8.16 3.03 -1.85
C ALA A 45 7.26 4.10 -2.46
N THR A 46 7.37 5.35 -1.98
CA THR A 46 6.67 6.53 -2.51
C THR A 46 7.61 7.67 -2.89
N THR A 47 8.91 7.47 -2.72
CA THR A 47 9.98 8.38 -3.15
C THR A 47 11.14 7.59 -3.73
N ALA A 48 11.99 8.23 -4.54
CA ALA A 48 13.22 7.64 -5.06
C ALA A 48 14.13 7.17 -3.90
N ARG A 49 14.16 7.93 -2.81
CA ARG A 49 14.93 7.58 -1.61
C ARG A 49 14.50 6.23 -1.02
N HIS A 50 13.18 5.98 -0.90
CA HIS A 50 12.67 4.70 -0.40
C HIS A 50 13.08 3.52 -1.30
N VAL A 51 13.15 3.73 -2.62
CA VAL A 51 13.63 2.70 -3.57
C VAL A 51 15.10 2.41 -3.33
N VAL A 52 15.94 3.45 -3.26
CA VAL A 52 17.38 3.30 -3.04
C VAL A 52 17.67 2.64 -1.69
N ASP A 53 16.99 3.06 -0.62
CA ASP A 53 17.18 2.49 0.72
C ASP A 53 16.70 1.04 0.81
N GLY A 54 15.65 0.67 0.06
CA GLY A 54 15.08 -0.67 0.08
C GLY A 54 15.77 -1.67 -0.83
N LEU A 55 16.17 -1.26 -2.02
CA LEU A 55 16.69 -2.15 -3.07
C LEU A 55 18.20 -1.96 -3.33
N GLY A 56 18.76 -0.78 -3.03
CA GLY A 56 20.19 -0.50 -3.20
C GLY A 56 20.73 -0.88 -4.57
N ALA A 57 21.77 -1.68 -4.59
CA ALA A 57 22.43 -2.14 -5.82
C ALA A 57 21.62 -3.18 -6.63
N SER A 58 20.41 -3.56 -6.19
CA SER A 58 19.54 -4.48 -6.94
C SER A 58 18.78 -3.78 -8.09
N VAL A 59 18.92 -2.46 -8.24
CA VAL A 59 18.36 -1.68 -9.35
C VAL A 59 19.47 -0.89 -10.04
N ASP A 60 19.47 -0.87 -11.37
CA ASP A 60 20.49 -0.17 -12.16
C ASP A 60 20.28 1.35 -12.15
N ALA A 61 19.03 1.80 -12.11
CA ALA A 61 18.68 3.22 -12.13
C ALA A 61 17.34 3.49 -11.46
N VAL A 62 17.18 4.70 -10.92
CA VAL A 62 15.91 5.22 -10.41
C VAL A 62 15.63 6.54 -11.11
N LEU A 63 14.47 6.63 -11.78
CA LEU A 63 13.98 7.89 -12.34
C LEU A 63 13.21 8.63 -11.23
N ASP A 64 13.83 9.66 -10.69
CA ASP A 64 13.20 10.49 -9.66
C ASP A 64 12.31 11.56 -10.31
N ALA A 65 11.02 11.44 -10.13
CA ALA A 65 10.03 12.40 -10.58
C ALA A 65 9.28 13.06 -9.40
N GLY A 66 9.90 13.05 -8.23
CA GLY A 66 9.31 13.53 -6.99
C GLY A 66 8.50 12.47 -6.23
N PRO A 67 7.91 12.83 -5.11
CA PRO A 67 7.08 11.94 -4.30
C PRO A 67 5.78 11.59 -5.01
N CYS A 68 5.24 10.39 -4.70
CA CYS A 68 3.93 9.97 -5.23
C CYS A 68 2.80 10.84 -4.68
N GLU A 69 2.00 11.44 -5.56
CA GLU A 69 0.90 12.34 -5.16
C GLU A 69 -0.27 11.61 -4.49
N VAL A 70 -0.54 10.36 -4.91
CA VAL A 70 -1.67 9.55 -4.40
C VAL A 70 -1.30 8.74 -3.16
N GLY A 71 -0.05 8.30 -3.08
CA GLY A 71 0.55 7.58 -1.95
C GLY A 71 0.15 6.11 -1.82
N VAL A 72 -1.04 5.72 -2.21
CA VAL A 72 -1.49 4.31 -2.24
C VAL A 72 -1.55 3.80 -3.68
N GLU A 73 -1.53 2.48 -3.84
CA GLU A 73 -1.57 1.86 -5.16
C GLU A 73 -2.93 2.03 -5.85
N SER A 74 -2.96 1.76 -7.16
CA SER A 74 -4.16 1.85 -7.98
C SER A 74 -5.28 0.93 -7.51
N THR A 75 -6.52 1.39 -7.65
CA THR A 75 -7.72 0.55 -7.61
C THR A 75 -7.66 -0.46 -8.74
N ILE A 76 -8.00 -1.72 -8.47
CA ILE A 76 -8.00 -2.80 -9.47
C ILE A 76 -9.43 -3.31 -9.65
N LEU A 77 -9.87 -3.25 -10.89
CA LEU A 77 -11.17 -3.77 -11.32
C LEU A 77 -10.95 -4.96 -12.26
N ALA A 78 -11.80 -5.96 -12.17
CA ALA A 78 -11.84 -7.07 -13.10
C ALA A 78 -13.22 -7.13 -13.77
N PRO A 79 -13.29 -7.30 -15.11
CA PRO A 79 -14.55 -7.55 -15.77
C PRO A 79 -15.12 -8.91 -15.33
N GLY A 80 -16.39 -8.93 -14.97
CA GLY A 80 -17.20 -10.13 -14.80
C GLY A 80 -18.06 -10.37 -16.03
N ALA A 81 -19.00 -11.35 -15.96
CA ALA A 81 -19.93 -11.62 -17.06
C ALA A 81 -20.92 -10.45 -17.26
N ASP A 82 -21.50 -9.96 -16.17
CA ASP A 82 -22.54 -8.91 -16.20
C ASP A 82 -22.21 -7.72 -15.28
N SER A 83 -21.05 -7.73 -14.62
CA SER A 83 -20.65 -6.73 -13.61
C SER A 83 -19.14 -6.51 -13.61
N LEU A 84 -18.72 -5.44 -12.93
CA LEU A 84 -17.32 -5.23 -12.57
C LEU A 84 -17.08 -5.69 -11.11
N ARG A 85 -15.98 -6.38 -10.88
CA ARG A 85 -15.53 -6.79 -9.55
C ARG A 85 -14.38 -5.90 -9.10
N LEU A 86 -14.47 -5.37 -7.89
CA LEU A 86 -13.38 -4.65 -7.24
C LEU A 86 -12.43 -5.68 -6.60
N LEU A 87 -11.22 -5.80 -7.15
CA LEU A 87 -10.20 -6.71 -6.64
C LEU A 87 -9.28 -6.06 -5.59
N ARG A 88 -9.14 -4.75 -5.62
CA ARG A 88 -8.34 -4.00 -4.66
C ARG A 88 -8.83 -2.57 -4.53
N GLU A 89 -9.11 -2.14 -3.30
CA GLU A 89 -9.27 -0.73 -2.97
C GLU A 89 -7.95 0.02 -3.21
N GLY A 90 -8.01 1.23 -3.78
CA GLY A 90 -6.81 1.99 -4.14
C GLY A 90 -7.05 3.48 -4.21
N GLY A 91 -6.20 4.18 -4.99
CA GLY A 91 -6.22 5.64 -5.09
C GLY A 91 -7.47 6.26 -5.72
N ILE A 92 -8.31 5.46 -6.39
CA ILE A 92 -9.65 5.87 -6.84
C ILE A 92 -10.65 5.20 -5.90
N PRO A 93 -11.43 5.98 -5.09
CA PRO A 93 -12.45 5.41 -4.21
C PRO A 93 -13.52 4.64 -5.00
N ARG A 94 -14.07 3.60 -4.37
CA ARG A 94 -15.13 2.77 -4.97
C ARG A 94 -16.31 3.62 -5.43
N GLU A 95 -16.74 4.58 -4.65
CA GLU A 95 -17.86 5.48 -4.96
C GLU A 95 -17.64 6.22 -6.29
N ALA A 96 -16.43 6.70 -6.54
CA ALA A 96 -16.10 7.38 -7.78
C ALA A 96 -16.11 6.43 -9.00
N VAL A 97 -15.84 5.15 -8.78
CA VAL A 97 -16.00 4.13 -9.83
C VAL A 97 -17.47 3.86 -10.07
N GLU A 98 -18.26 3.67 -9.02
CA GLU A 98 -19.69 3.38 -9.07
C GLU A 98 -20.51 4.51 -9.71
N GLU A 99 -20.09 5.76 -9.57
CA GLU A 99 -20.68 6.91 -10.28
C GLU A 99 -20.60 6.77 -11.82
N ILE A 100 -19.59 6.07 -12.32
CA ILE A 100 -19.36 5.92 -13.77
C ILE A 100 -19.99 4.64 -14.33
N VAL A 101 -19.83 3.53 -13.60
CA VAL A 101 -20.15 2.18 -14.11
C VAL A 101 -21.32 1.52 -13.41
N GLY A 102 -21.95 2.18 -12.43
CA GLY A 102 -22.94 1.55 -11.56
C GLY A 102 -22.27 0.73 -10.45
N SER A 103 -23.05 -0.12 -9.77
CA SER A 103 -22.55 -0.92 -8.65
C SER A 103 -21.42 -1.86 -9.07
N VAL A 104 -20.39 -1.98 -8.22
CA VAL A 104 -19.31 -2.96 -8.38
C VAL A 104 -19.43 -4.05 -7.32
N GLU A 105 -19.15 -5.28 -7.71
CA GLU A 105 -19.09 -6.40 -6.76
C GLU A 105 -17.80 -6.30 -5.93
N THR A 106 -17.93 -6.46 -4.62
CA THR A 106 -16.81 -6.38 -3.66
C THR A 106 -16.55 -7.75 -3.03
N ASP A 107 -16.54 -8.83 -3.81
CA ASP A 107 -16.19 -10.15 -3.31
C ASP A 107 -14.65 -10.23 -3.14
N LEU A 108 -14.19 -9.82 -1.98
CA LEU A 108 -12.81 -9.99 -1.55
C LEU A 108 -12.72 -11.30 -0.74
N THR A 109 -13.00 -12.43 -1.37
CA THR A 109 -12.90 -13.75 -0.72
C THR A 109 -11.50 -13.93 -0.13
N PRO A 110 -11.36 -14.11 1.20
CA PRO A 110 -10.08 -14.32 1.82
C PRO A 110 -9.35 -15.53 1.26
N GLY A 111 -8.06 -15.38 0.97
CA GLY A 111 -7.23 -16.48 0.46
C GLY A 111 -7.20 -16.64 -1.06
N ARG A 112 -8.05 -15.97 -1.82
CA ARG A 112 -7.98 -15.96 -3.28
C ARG A 112 -7.14 -14.77 -3.76
N ILE A 113 -5.94 -15.05 -4.26
CA ILE A 113 -5.04 -14.03 -4.81
C ILE A 113 -5.30 -13.93 -6.31
N GLU A 114 -5.96 -12.85 -6.75
CA GLU A 114 -6.24 -12.55 -8.16
C GLU A 114 -5.53 -11.26 -8.62
N ALA A 115 -5.00 -10.48 -7.70
CA ALA A 115 -4.36 -9.19 -7.97
C ALA A 115 -3.15 -8.94 -7.05
N PRO A 116 -2.21 -8.09 -7.49
CA PRO A 116 -1.10 -7.66 -6.64
C PRO A 116 -1.57 -6.99 -5.35
N GLY A 117 -0.86 -7.23 -4.23
CA GLY A 117 -1.15 -6.63 -2.92
C GLY A 117 -2.25 -7.32 -2.13
N GLN A 118 -2.72 -8.49 -2.56
CA GLN A 118 -3.72 -9.30 -1.83
C GLN A 118 -3.11 -10.31 -0.86
N MET A 119 -1.78 -10.36 -0.73
CA MET A 119 -1.13 -11.21 0.28
C MET A 119 -1.59 -10.83 1.68
N GLU A 120 -1.78 -11.84 2.56
CA GLU A 120 -2.24 -11.66 3.93
C GLU A 120 -1.34 -10.68 4.70
N ARG A 121 -0.01 -10.89 4.69
CA ARG A 121 1.00 -9.98 5.23
C ARG A 121 1.67 -9.21 4.09
N HIS A 122 1.52 -7.90 4.12
CA HIS A 122 2.10 -6.98 3.14
C HIS A 122 2.27 -5.59 3.76
N TYR A 123 3.10 -4.72 3.19
CA TYR A 123 3.33 -3.34 3.67
C TYR A 123 3.90 -3.25 5.09
N ALA A 124 4.48 -4.35 5.60
CA ALA A 124 4.86 -4.44 7.00
C ALA A 124 6.13 -3.65 7.32
N PRO A 125 6.13 -2.84 8.40
CA PRO A 125 7.33 -2.28 8.99
C PRO A 125 8.22 -3.37 9.62
N GLY A 126 9.41 -2.98 10.08
CA GLY A 126 10.34 -3.88 10.76
C GLY A 126 9.97 -4.18 12.22
N VAL A 127 9.05 -3.39 12.79
CA VAL A 127 8.50 -3.58 14.14
C VAL A 127 7.00 -3.84 14.06
N PRO A 128 6.37 -4.43 15.10
CA PRO A 128 4.92 -4.65 15.11
C PRO A 128 4.12 -3.36 14.86
N LEU A 129 3.07 -3.45 14.04
CA LEU A 129 2.12 -2.37 13.83
C LEU A 129 0.79 -2.72 14.50
N ILE A 130 0.23 -1.76 15.23
CA ILE A 130 -1.02 -1.89 15.97
C ILE A 130 -1.96 -0.78 15.52
N ILE A 131 -3.22 -1.12 15.24
CA ILE A 131 -4.24 -0.17 14.80
C ILE A 131 -5.16 0.13 15.98
N GLY A 132 -5.40 1.42 16.25
CA GLY A 132 -6.31 1.87 17.29
C GLY A 132 -5.84 1.60 18.72
N GLY A 133 -6.74 1.87 19.65
CA GLY A 133 -6.51 1.74 21.09
C GLY A 133 -5.61 2.84 21.68
N ALA A 134 -5.54 2.89 23.01
CA ALA A 134 -4.70 3.86 23.69
C ALA A 134 -3.21 3.58 23.50
N PRO A 135 -2.38 4.61 23.23
CA PRO A 135 -0.93 4.46 23.15
C PRO A 135 -0.33 3.91 24.44
N ARG A 136 0.69 3.06 24.30
CA ARG A 136 1.47 2.54 25.43
C ARG A 136 2.84 3.21 25.48
N ALA A 137 3.44 3.22 26.66
CA ALA A 137 4.75 3.80 26.87
C ALA A 137 5.79 3.17 25.92
N GLY A 138 6.57 4.01 25.24
CA GLY A 138 7.63 3.59 24.34
C GLY A 138 7.19 3.24 22.90
N GLU A 139 5.90 3.19 22.61
CA GLU A 139 5.42 3.03 21.22
C GLU A 139 5.64 4.33 20.40
N VAL A 140 5.93 4.19 19.11
CA VAL A 140 5.87 5.31 18.16
C VAL A 140 4.43 5.48 17.72
N THR A 141 3.89 6.70 17.79
CA THR A 141 2.48 6.97 17.53
C THR A 141 2.28 7.73 16.21
N VAL A 142 1.29 7.29 15.44
CA VAL A 142 0.86 7.91 14.18
C VAL A 142 -0.61 8.30 14.30
N GLY A 143 -0.89 9.59 14.27
CA GLY A 143 -2.23 10.16 14.45
C GLY A 143 -3.00 10.35 13.14
N PHE A 144 -4.32 10.57 13.30
CA PHE A 144 -5.22 11.02 12.25
C PHE A 144 -6.32 11.92 12.88
N GLY A 145 -6.53 13.13 12.34
CA GLY A 145 -7.41 14.12 12.96
C GLY A 145 -6.80 14.83 14.16
N GLN A 146 -7.58 15.69 14.79
CA GLN A 146 -7.11 16.53 15.90
C GLN A 146 -7.16 15.85 17.27
N GLU A 147 -7.81 14.70 17.38
CA GLU A 147 -8.13 14.07 18.67
C GLU A 147 -6.95 13.38 19.35
N HIS A 148 -5.82 13.18 18.64
CA HIS A 148 -4.69 12.47 19.18
C HIS A 148 -3.38 13.25 18.97
N ALA A 149 -2.79 13.71 20.06
CA ALA A 149 -1.40 14.14 20.08
C ALA A 149 -0.51 12.94 19.81
N ALA A 150 -0.03 12.82 18.57
CA ALA A 150 0.86 11.75 18.13
C ALA A 150 2.19 12.34 17.68
N GLU A 151 3.26 11.54 17.67
CA GLU A 151 4.58 11.96 17.21
C GLU A 151 4.58 12.26 15.70
N LEU A 152 3.88 11.44 14.93
CA LEU A 152 3.69 11.57 13.49
C LEU A 152 2.20 11.64 13.18
N THR A 153 1.82 12.15 12.02
CA THR A 153 0.42 12.22 11.63
C THR A 153 0.21 11.94 10.16
N LEU A 154 -0.85 11.21 9.83
CA LEU A 154 -1.30 11.02 8.45
C LEU A 154 -2.07 12.25 7.93
N SER A 155 -2.82 12.91 8.79
CA SER A 155 -3.50 14.18 8.51
C SER A 155 -3.98 14.79 9.82
N GLY A 156 -3.50 15.97 10.17
CA GLY A 156 -3.96 16.70 11.35
C GLY A 156 -5.39 17.23 11.22
N LYS A 157 -5.95 17.28 10.01
CA LYS A 157 -7.32 17.72 9.73
C LYS A 157 -8.31 16.57 9.50
N GLY A 158 -7.87 15.32 9.60
CA GLY A 158 -8.70 14.17 9.28
C GLY A 158 -9.04 14.03 7.79
N ASN A 159 -8.18 14.55 6.89
CA ASN A 159 -8.40 14.50 5.46
C ASN A 159 -7.85 13.17 4.89
N LEU A 160 -8.74 12.33 4.36
CA LEU A 160 -8.39 11.01 3.82
C LEU A 160 -7.48 11.07 2.58
N LYS A 161 -7.57 12.12 1.76
CA LYS A 161 -6.70 12.28 0.59
C LYS A 161 -5.27 12.60 1.03
N GLU A 162 -5.11 13.50 2.00
CA GLU A 162 -3.81 13.79 2.62
C GLU A 162 -3.23 12.55 3.29
N ALA A 163 -4.04 11.83 4.07
CA ALA A 163 -3.62 10.60 4.74
C ALA A 163 -3.18 9.51 3.76
N ALA A 164 -3.90 9.32 2.65
CA ALA A 164 -3.50 8.37 1.60
C ALA A 164 -2.18 8.78 0.96
N ALA A 165 -2.00 10.06 0.63
CA ALA A 165 -0.80 10.58 -0.01
C ALA A 165 0.47 10.36 0.83
N CYS A 166 0.39 10.48 2.15
CA CYS A 166 1.55 10.34 3.03
C CYS A 166 1.65 9.00 3.78
N LEU A 167 0.69 8.06 3.60
CA LEU A 167 0.63 6.81 4.35
C LEU A 167 2.00 6.09 4.44
N PHE A 168 2.57 5.76 3.30
CA PHE A 168 3.81 4.98 3.29
C PHE A 168 5.03 5.80 3.71
N SER A 169 5.10 7.10 3.40
CA SER A 169 6.19 7.95 3.87
C SER A 169 6.20 8.08 5.40
N VAL A 170 5.02 8.25 6.00
CA VAL A 170 4.88 8.28 7.47
C VAL A 170 5.19 6.92 8.08
N LEU A 171 4.79 5.80 7.45
CA LEU A 171 5.16 4.47 7.93
C LEU A 171 6.66 4.20 7.83
N HIS A 172 7.35 4.67 6.79
CA HIS A 172 8.81 4.60 6.70
C HIS A 172 9.49 5.38 7.82
N GLU A 173 9.03 6.60 8.09
CA GLU A 173 9.55 7.43 9.18
C GLU A 173 9.29 6.81 10.55
N ALA A 174 8.06 6.30 10.77
CA ALA A 174 7.70 5.60 12.00
C ALA A 174 8.56 4.35 12.24
N ASP A 175 8.81 3.56 11.19
CA ASP A 175 9.64 2.35 11.26
C ASP A 175 11.11 2.70 11.57
N ALA A 176 11.65 3.73 10.91
CA ALA A 176 13.00 4.21 11.19
C ALA A 176 13.14 4.72 12.63
N THR A 177 12.17 5.51 13.09
CA THR A 177 12.11 6.04 14.45
C THR A 177 12.00 4.91 15.49
N ALA A 178 11.11 3.95 15.24
CA ALA A 178 10.90 2.82 16.14
C ALA A 178 12.17 1.96 16.27
N ARG A 179 12.83 1.67 15.16
CA ARG A 179 14.09 0.91 15.18
C ARG A 179 15.23 1.66 15.88
N ALA A 180 15.36 2.95 15.62
CA ALA A 180 16.40 3.78 16.25
C ALA A 180 16.25 3.86 17.78
N ARG A 181 15.02 3.83 18.30
CA ARG A 181 14.71 3.90 19.73
C ARG A 181 14.53 2.53 20.40
N GLY A 182 14.49 1.44 19.63
CA GLY A 182 14.11 0.13 20.15
C GLY A 182 12.66 0.09 20.63
N ALA A 183 11.76 0.83 19.98
CA ALA A 183 10.35 0.87 20.33
C ALA A 183 9.68 -0.50 20.11
N PRO A 184 8.77 -0.92 21.00
CA PRO A 184 8.11 -2.23 20.92
C PRO A 184 7.12 -2.34 19.77
N ALA A 185 6.55 -1.22 19.31
CA ALA A 185 5.56 -1.17 18.24
C ALA A 185 5.39 0.24 17.67
N ILE A 186 4.74 0.29 16.49
CA ILE A 186 4.14 1.49 15.92
C ILE A 186 2.63 1.39 16.15
N ARG A 187 2.03 2.42 16.73
CA ARG A 187 0.57 2.51 16.90
C ARG A 187 -0.01 3.56 15.98
N VAL A 188 -0.94 3.15 15.11
CA VAL A 188 -1.63 4.02 14.17
C VAL A 188 -3.06 4.25 14.63
N ALA A 189 -3.51 5.50 14.61
CA ALA A 189 -4.90 5.86 14.90
C ALA A 189 -5.88 5.13 13.96
N GLU A 190 -7.12 4.95 14.40
CA GLU A 190 -8.19 4.41 13.55
C GLU A 190 -8.54 5.40 12.44
N ILE A 191 -8.75 4.88 11.24
CA ILE A 191 -9.10 5.64 10.05
C ILE A 191 -10.56 5.30 9.67
N PRO A 192 -11.42 6.29 9.36
CA PRO A 192 -12.77 6.03 8.90
C PRO A 192 -12.80 5.13 7.65
N ASP A 193 -13.64 4.08 7.64
CA ASP A 193 -13.69 3.07 6.57
C ASP A 193 -14.62 3.50 5.41
N ILE A 194 -14.38 4.73 4.90
CA ILE A 194 -15.11 5.36 3.79
C ILE A 194 -14.13 5.92 2.76
N GLY A 195 -14.53 5.99 1.50
CA GLY A 195 -13.71 6.56 0.44
C GLY A 195 -12.30 5.99 0.42
N LEU A 196 -11.28 6.85 0.39
CA LEU A 196 -9.86 6.44 0.47
C LEU A 196 -9.49 5.76 1.79
N GLY A 197 -10.26 5.93 2.85
CA GLY A 197 -10.02 5.26 4.13
C GLY A 197 -10.07 3.74 4.01
N ARG A 198 -10.88 3.17 3.12
CA ARG A 198 -10.88 1.72 2.86
C ARG A 198 -9.54 1.23 2.33
N ALA A 199 -8.95 1.98 1.38
CA ALA A 199 -7.63 1.66 0.85
C ALA A 199 -6.54 1.77 1.93
N ILE A 200 -6.58 2.81 2.76
CA ILE A 200 -5.65 2.99 3.88
C ILE A 200 -5.79 1.82 4.86
N ASN A 201 -7.01 1.51 5.29
CA ASN A 201 -7.29 0.45 6.24
C ASN A 201 -6.88 -0.93 5.73
N ASP A 202 -7.08 -1.24 4.43
CA ASP A 202 -6.59 -2.48 3.84
C ASP A 202 -5.06 -2.61 3.99
N ARG A 203 -4.30 -1.53 3.72
CA ARG A 203 -2.83 -1.52 3.88
C ARG A 203 -2.41 -1.67 5.33
N LEU A 204 -3.04 -0.95 6.23
CA LEU A 204 -2.74 -1.02 7.67
C LEU A 204 -3.05 -2.41 8.24
N ARG A 205 -4.20 -3.02 7.89
CA ARG A 205 -4.54 -4.39 8.33
C ARG A 205 -3.50 -5.40 7.87
N ARG A 206 -3.04 -5.34 6.62
CA ARG A 206 -1.99 -6.24 6.08
C ARG A 206 -0.62 -5.97 6.70
N ALA A 207 -0.33 -4.71 7.05
CA ALA A 207 0.89 -4.33 7.73
C ALA A 207 0.91 -4.80 9.20
N ALA A 208 -0.27 -4.90 9.83
CA ALA A 208 -0.43 -5.34 11.23
C ALA A 208 -0.38 -6.87 11.41
N VAL A 209 -0.45 -7.67 10.33
CA VAL A 209 -0.35 -9.13 10.42
C VAL A 209 1.04 -9.52 10.95
N ALA A 210 1.05 -10.26 12.05
CA ALA A 210 2.29 -10.76 12.66
C ALA A 210 3.09 -11.64 11.69
N GLU A 211 4.41 -11.61 11.80
CA GLU A 211 5.27 -12.54 11.09
C GLU A 211 4.98 -13.96 11.60
N LYS A 212 4.53 -14.87 10.72
CA LYS A 212 4.47 -16.29 11.09
C LYS A 212 5.90 -16.73 11.33
N GLY A 213 6.22 -17.09 12.57
CA GLY A 213 7.52 -17.68 12.90
C GLY A 213 7.78 -18.90 12.01
N PRO A 214 9.05 -19.31 11.84
CA PRO A 214 9.36 -20.51 11.07
C PRO A 214 8.51 -21.67 11.59
N ASP A 215 7.83 -22.34 10.66
CA ASP A 215 7.01 -23.52 10.97
C ASP A 215 7.92 -24.59 11.61
N ARG A 216 7.80 -24.79 12.93
CA ARG A 216 8.56 -25.80 13.68
C ARG A 216 7.91 -27.18 13.61
N SER A 217 7.00 -27.40 12.67
CA SER A 217 6.26 -28.68 12.55
C SER A 217 7.01 -29.77 11.74
N ASN A 218 8.32 -29.61 11.48
CA ASN A 218 9.16 -30.63 10.80
C ASN A 218 10.45 -30.94 11.59
N GLU A 219 10.36 -31.12 12.90
CA GLU A 219 11.37 -31.83 13.69
C GLU A 219 10.80 -33.13 14.25
#